data_11d7b0cd645a559e65d918045f751500
#
_entry.id   11d7b0cd645a559e65d918045f751500
#
_cell.length_a   1.000
_cell.length_b   1.000
_cell.length_c   1.000
_cell.angle_alpha   90.00
_cell.angle_beta   90.00
_cell.angle_gamma   90.00
#
_symmetry.space_group_name_H-M   'P 1'
#
loop_
_entity.id
_entity.type
_entity.pdbx_description
1 polymer ?
#
loop_
_entity_poly.entity_id
_entity_poly.type
_entity_poly.pdbx_seq_one_letter_code
_entity_poly.pdbx_strand_id
1 'polypeptide(L)'
;MEVLRPKELDTHLGEKIVLWARGQLEIASSILDNPGGGLLFATQTIGQVKAGLHERDPERWGDVFATLDHAEDAAVRREFDTTRRLVGEAVAKLSTR
;
A
#
# COMPACT_ATOMS: atom_id res chain seq x y z
N MET A 1 24.91 -15.93 -16.42
CA MET A 1 23.93 -15.10 -15.73
C MET A 1 23.30 -14.12 -16.73
N GLU A 2 22.00 -14.09 -16.78
CA GLU A 2 21.30 -13.19 -17.67
C GLU A 2 21.30 -11.78 -17.10
N VAL A 3 21.67 -10.80 -17.94
CA VAL A 3 21.69 -9.40 -17.53
C VAL A 3 20.45 -8.71 -18.12
N LEU A 4 19.60 -8.18 -17.24
CA LEU A 4 18.41 -7.46 -17.67
C LEU A 4 18.80 -6.12 -18.32
N ARG A 5 18.10 -5.77 -19.38
CA ARG A 5 18.21 -4.44 -19.99
C ARG A 5 17.59 -3.42 -19.03
N PRO A 6 18.01 -2.13 -19.07
CA PRO A 6 17.47 -1.11 -18.17
C PRO A 6 15.93 -1.06 -18.15
N LYS A 7 15.29 -1.19 -19.31
CA LYS A 7 13.84 -1.18 -19.43
C LYS A 7 13.19 -2.39 -18.76
N GLU A 8 13.78 -3.56 -18.93
CA GLU A 8 13.31 -4.80 -18.30
C GLU A 8 13.50 -4.75 -16.79
N LEU A 9 14.62 -4.19 -16.34
CA LEU A 9 14.91 -4.02 -14.93
C LEU A 9 13.90 -3.08 -14.26
N ASP A 10 13.55 -1.97 -14.90
CA ASP A 10 12.55 -1.04 -14.37
C ASP A 10 11.18 -1.70 -14.22
N THR A 11 10.75 -2.47 -15.21
CA THR A 11 9.49 -3.21 -15.14
C THR A 11 9.52 -4.22 -14.00
N HIS A 12 10.60 -4.98 -13.90
CA HIS A 12 10.76 -5.98 -12.84
C HIS A 12 10.73 -5.36 -11.45
N LEU A 13 11.44 -4.26 -11.23
CA LEU A 13 11.44 -3.55 -9.95
C LEU A 13 10.07 -2.95 -9.64
N GLY A 14 9.38 -2.44 -10.66
CA GLY A 14 8.01 -1.92 -10.50
C GLY A 14 7.03 -3.00 -10.07
N GLU A 15 7.14 -4.21 -10.63
CA GLU A 15 6.30 -5.34 -10.24
C GLU A 15 6.58 -5.79 -8.82
N LYS A 16 7.85 -5.82 -8.42
CA LYS A 16 8.23 -6.18 -7.04
C LYS A 16 7.68 -5.20 -6.02
N ILE A 17 7.73 -3.90 -6.30
CA ILE A 17 7.20 -2.90 -5.37
C ILE A 17 5.67 -3.03 -5.23
N VAL A 18 4.98 -3.35 -6.32
CA VAL A 18 3.53 -3.59 -6.28
C VAL A 18 3.21 -4.80 -5.41
N LEU A 19 3.91 -5.91 -5.59
CA LEU A 19 3.70 -7.11 -4.77
C LEU A 19 3.98 -6.85 -3.29
N TRP A 20 5.05 -6.13 -3.00
CA TRP A 20 5.37 -5.75 -1.63
C TRP A 20 4.25 -4.89 -1.03
N ALA A 21 3.82 -3.85 -1.75
CA ALA A 21 2.78 -2.94 -1.27
C ALA A 21 1.47 -3.68 -1.00
N ARG A 22 1.04 -4.55 -1.91
CA ARG A 22 -0.17 -5.36 -1.74
C ARG A 22 -0.09 -6.24 -0.51
N GLY A 23 1.03 -6.94 -0.34
CA GLY A 23 1.22 -7.80 0.83
C GLY A 23 1.17 -7.04 2.14
N GLN A 24 1.81 -5.87 2.20
CA GLN A 24 1.79 -5.02 3.38
C GLN A 24 0.39 -4.51 3.69
N LEU A 25 -0.35 -4.07 2.68
CA LEU A 25 -1.73 -3.58 2.85
C LEU A 25 -2.68 -4.68 3.29
N GLU A 26 -2.52 -5.89 2.79
CA GLU A 26 -3.33 -7.03 3.22
C GLU A 26 -3.08 -7.37 4.70
N ILE A 27 -1.82 -7.32 5.13
CA ILE A 27 -1.47 -7.54 6.54
C ILE A 27 -2.09 -6.44 7.40
N ALA A 28 -1.94 -5.17 7.00
CA ALA A 28 -2.50 -4.04 7.74
C ALA A 28 -4.02 -4.20 7.92
N SER A 29 -4.71 -4.58 6.85
CA SER A 29 -6.16 -4.79 6.88
C SER A 29 -6.55 -5.91 7.86
N SER A 30 -5.78 -7.00 7.89
CA SER A 30 -6.09 -8.17 8.71
C SER A 30 -5.88 -7.93 10.22
N ILE A 31 -4.97 -7.03 10.60
CA ILE A 31 -4.63 -6.78 12.01
C ILE A 31 -5.24 -5.49 12.57
N LEU A 32 -5.96 -4.75 11.76
CA LEU A 32 -6.42 -3.38 12.05
C LEU A 32 -7.10 -3.25 13.42
N ASP A 33 -7.98 -4.17 13.76
CA ASP A 33 -8.74 -4.15 15.02
C ASP A 33 -8.21 -5.15 16.05
N ASN A 34 -7.01 -5.69 15.85
CA ASN A 34 -6.41 -6.58 16.84
C ASN A 34 -6.07 -5.79 18.13
N PRO A 35 -6.40 -6.30 19.31
CA PRO A 35 -5.99 -5.67 20.55
C PRO A 35 -4.45 -5.70 20.68
N GLY A 36 -3.92 -4.76 21.44
CA GLY A 36 -2.48 -4.71 21.67
C GLY A 36 -1.70 -3.97 20.60
N GLY A 37 -2.34 -3.04 19.86
CA GLY A 37 -1.64 -2.15 18.97
C GLY A 37 -1.83 -2.42 17.47
N GLY A 38 -2.85 -3.21 17.11
CA GLY A 38 -3.16 -3.48 15.71
C GLY A 38 -3.40 -2.22 14.89
N LEU A 39 -4.14 -1.26 15.47
CA LEU A 39 -4.41 0.02 14.82
C LEU A 39 -3.12 0.80 14.53
N LEU A 40 -2.24 0.91 15.52
CA LEU A 40 -0.97 1.61 15.35
C LEU A 40 -0.10 0.93 14.30
N PHE A 41 0.02 -0.40 14.37
CA PHE A 41 0.80 -1.15 13.40
C PHE A 41 0.24 -0.98 11.98
N ALA A 42 -1.09 -1.04 11.84
CA ALA A 42 -1.73 -0.89 10.52
C ALA A 42 -1.48 0.50 9.94
N THR A 43 -1.63 1.56 10.74
CA THR A 43 -1.39 2.92 10.26
C THR A 43 0.07 3.16 9.90
N GLN A 44 1.00 2.61 10.68
CA GLN A 44 2.44 2.67 10.34
C GLN A 44 2.73 1.93 9.03
N THR A 45 2.11 0.77 8.83
CA THR A 45 2.30 -0.01 7.60
C THR A 45 1.78 0.73 6.38
N ILE A 46 0.60 1.35 6.48
CA ILE A 46 0.06 2.17 5.39
C ILE A 46 1.01 3.32 5.06
N GLY A 47 1.55 4.00 6.08
CA GLY A 47 2.53 5.07 5.90
C GLY A 47 3.80 4.59 5.20
N GLN A 48 4.29 3.42 5.56
CA GLN A 48 5.47 2.81 4.93
C GLN A 48 5.21 2.46 3.46
N VAL A 49 4.01 1.97 3.14
CA VAL A 49 3.63 1.67 1.76
C VAL A 49 3.60 2.95 0.92
N LYS A 50 2.98 4.01 1.44
CA LYS A 50 2.97 5.31 0.75
C LYS A 50 4.38 5.81 0.49
N ALA A 51 5.23 5.78 1.50
CA ALA A 51 6.61 6.23 1.38
C ALA A 51 7.39 5.40 0.36
N GLY A 52 7.26 4.09 0.38
CA GLY A 52 7.96 3.21 -0.55
C GLY A 52 7.54 3.41 -1.99
N LEU A 53 6.23 3.54 -2.23
CA LEU A 53 5.71 3.82 -3.57
C LEU A 53 6.13 5.21 -4.05
N HIS A 54 6.09 6.21 -3.19
CA HIS A 54 6.48 7.58 -3.52
C HIS A 54 7.97 7.66 -3.88
N GLU A 55 8.80 6.97 -3.13
CA GLU A 55 10.24 6.91 -3.39
C GLU A 55 10.53 6.27 -4.75
N ARG A 56 9.77 5.24 -5.12
CA ARG A 56 9.97 4.53 -6.39
C ARG A 56 9.47 5.33 -7.57
N ASP A 57 8.29 5.93 -7.48
CA ASP A 57 7.71 6.73 -8.57
C ASP A 57 6.58 7.61 -8.00
N PRO A 58 6.88 8.86 -7.64
CA PRO A 58 5.89 9.71 -6.96
C PRO A 58 4.69 10.09 -7.81
N GLU A 59 4.77 9.98 -9.13
CA GLU A 59 3.67 10.39 -10.02
C GLU A 59 2.75 9.23 -10.40
N ARG A 60 3.28 8.01 -10.43
CA ARG A 60 2.58 6.85 -10.96
C ARG A 60 1.36 6.46 -10.12
N TRP A 61 1.44 6.60 -8.80
CA TRP A 61 0.43 6.08 -7.88
C TRP A 61 -0.33 7.17 -7.14
N GLY A 62 -0.55 8.33 -7.78
CA GLY A 62 -1.23 9.46 -7.15
C GLY A 62 -2.61 9.11 -6.60
N ASP A 63 -3.40 8.33 -7.34
CA ASP A 63 -4.72 7.89 -6.89
C ASP A 63 -4.64 6.85 -5.75
N VAL A 64 -3.61 6.02 -5.73
CA VAL A 64 -3.35 5.11 -4.62
C VAL A 64 -3.03 5.90 -3.35
N PHE A 65 -2.19 6.93 -3.45
CA PHE A 65 -1.87 7.79 -2.31
C PHE A 65 -3.11 8.46 -1.75
N ALA A 66 -3.96 9.01 -2.61
CA ALA A 66 -5.22 9.64 -2.16
C ALA A 66 -6.10 8.65 -1.43
N THR A 67 -6.25 7.44 -1.96
CA THR A 67 -7.05 6.38 -1.33
C THR A 67 -6.46 5.97 0.02
N LEU A 68 -5.13 5.83 0.11
CA LEU A 68 -4.47 5.47 1.36
C LEU A 68 -4.53 6.60 2.40
N ASP A 69 -4.50 7.86 1.97
CA ASP A 69 -4.71 8.99 2.88
C ASP A 69 -6.11 8.93 3.51
N HIS A 70 -7.13 8.62 2.73
CA HIS A 70 -8.49 8.44 3.25
C HIS A 70 -8.57 7.22 4.18
N ALA A 71 -7.84 6.15 3.86
CA ALA A 71 -7.79 4.97 4.72
C ALA A 71 -7.16 5.29 6.09
N GLU A 72 -6.08 6.08 6.10
CA GLU A 72 -5.46 6.51 7.35
C GLU A 72 -6.42 7.37 8.19
N ASP A 73 -7.13 8.30 7.55
CA ASP A 73 -8.13 9.13 8.25
C ASP A 73 -9.22 8.27 8.86
N ALA A 74 -9.75 7.31 8.11
CA ALA A 74 -10.77 6.40 8.62
C ALA A 74 -10.25 5.57 9.79
N ALA A 75 -9.01 5.10 9.70
CA ALA A 75 -8.38 4.31 10.78
C ALA A 75 -8.25 5.13 12.07
N VAL A 76 -7.83 6.39 11.97
CA VAL A 76 -7.72 7.28 13.13
C VAL A 76 -9.09 7.49 13.80
N ARG A 77 -10.14 7.57 12.99
CA ARG A 77 -11.51 7.68 13.51
C ARG A 77 -12.10 6.34 13.95
N ARG A 78 -11.34 5.26 13.86
CA ARG A 78 -11.76 3.90 14.20
C ARG A 78 -12.93 3.39 13.37
N GLU A 79 -13.04 3.86 12.13
CA GLU A 79 -14.00 3.38 11.16
C GLU A 79 -13.37 2.20 10.40
N PHE A 80 -13.32 1.05 11.04
CA PHE A 80 -12.53 -0.09 10.57
C PHE A 80 -13.06 -0.68 9.26
N ASP A 81 -14.37 -0.78 9.09
CA ASP A 81 -14.94 -1.30 7.84
C ASP A 81 -14.63 -0.37 6.66
N THR A 82 -14.73 0.94 6.89
CA THR A 82 -14.36 1.94 5.88
C THR A 82 -12.87 1.85 5.55
N THR A 83 -12.03 1.71 6.56
CA THR A 83 -10.58 1.56 6.37
C THR A 83 -10.27 0.34 5.50
N ARG A 84 -10.88 -0.81 5.80
CA ARG A 84 -10.67 -2.04 5.03
C ARG A 84 -11.14 -1.90 3.59
N ARG A 85 -12.26 -1.25 3.38
CA ARG A 85 -12.77 -0.99 2.03
C ARG A 85 -11.79 -0.12 1.23
N LEU A 86 -11.27 0.94 1.84
CA LEU A 86 -10.32 1.84 1.19
C LEU A 86 -8.97 1.15 0.92
N VAL A 87 -8.49 0.35 1.85
CA VAL A 87 -7.28 -0.45 1.64
C VAL A 87 -7.50 -1.42 0.47
N GLY A 88 -8.67 -2.07 0.41
CA GLY A 88 -9.02 -2.94 -0.71
C GLY A 88 -9.07 -2.20 -2.05
N GLU A 89 -9.59 -0.98 -2.07
CA GLU A 89 -9.57 -0.14 -3.27
C GLU A 89 -8.14 0.19 -3.70
N ALA A 90 -7.26 0.51 -2.76
CA ALA A 90 -5.86 0.78 -3.06
C ALA A 90 -5.17 -0.45 -3.65
N VAL A 91 -5.41 -1.63 -3.08
CA VAL A 91 -4.87 -2.89 -3.61
C VAL A 91 -5.35 -3.13 -5.04
N ALA A 92 -6.64 -2.90 -5.31
CA ALA A 92 -7.20 -3.05 -6.65
C ALA A 92 -6.54 -2.08 -7.64
N LYS A 93 -6.32 -0.83 -7.24
CA LYS A 93 -5.67 0.17 -8.08
C LYS A 93 -4.22 -0.21 -8.38
N LEU A 94 -3.50 -0.75 -7.41
CA LEU A 94 -2.14 -1.26 -7.61
C LEU A 94 -2.13 -2.40 -8.64
N SER A 95 -3.14 -3.27 -8.60
CA SER A 95 -3.20 -4.46 -9.45
C SER A 95 -3.54 -4.15 -10.91
N THR A 96 -4.13 -2.98 -11.20
CA THR A 96 -4.56 -2.60 -12.54
C THR A 96 -3.53 -1.76 -13.29
N ARG A 97 -2.36 -1.50 -12.71
CA ARG A 97 -1.32 -0.61 -13.30
C ARG A 97 -0.08 -1.32 -13.76
#